data_bff4929d54ebc4dfa831ac6d58544c0d
#
_entry.id   bff4929d54ebc4dfa831ac6d58544c0d
#
_cell.length_a   1.000
_cell.length_b   1.000
_cell.length_c   1.000
_cell.angle_alpha   90.00
_cell.angle_beta   90.00
_cell.angle_gamma   90.00
#
_symmetry.space_group_name_H-M   'P 1'
#
loop_
_entity.id
_entity.type
_entity.pdbx_description
1 polymer ?
#
loop_
_entity_poly.entity_id
_entity_poly.type
_entity_poly.pdbx_seq_one_letter_code
_entity_poly.pdbx_strand_id
1 'polypeptide(L)'
;KTDSLRNIKERKGHIPMGETSGNNKKKHICIAMLAHVDAGKTTLSESLLYLCGKIRKMGRVDHGDAYLDTFDLERERGITIFSKQAVFPMGDLEVTLLDTPGHVDFSAEMERTLQVLDYAVLVISGADGVQGHTQTLWRLLERYQIPVFIFINKMDQEGTDKEALLADVRKRLSENCIDFTNGQE
;
A
#
# COMPACT_ATOMS: atom_id res chain seq x y z
N LYS A 1 4.99 -12.16 -19.80
CA LYS A 1 5.03 -10.96 -18.94
C LYS A 1 3.67 -10.25 -18.81
N THR A 2 2.68 -10.70 -19.54
CA THR A 2 1.31 -10.13 -19.56
C THR A 2 0.25 -11.09 -19.00
N ASP A 3 0.63 -12.30 -18.60
CA ASP A 3 -0.33 -13.35 -18.23
C ASP A 3 -0.86 -13.26 -16.80
N SER A 4 -0.09 -12.68 -15.85
CA SER A 4 -0.57 -12.49 -14.47
C SER A 4 -1.75 -11.52 -14.36
N LEU A 5 -1.80 -10.50 -15.23
CA LEU A 5 -2.90 -9.52 -15.23
C LEU A 5 -4.13 -10.00 -16.03
N ARG A 6 -3.97 -10.96 -16.95
CA ARG A 6 -5.10 -11.56 -17.69
C ARG A 6 -5.98 -12.43 -16.81
N ASN A 7 -5.40 -13.19 -15.90
CA ASN A 7 -6.16 -14.07 -14.98
C ASN A 7 -7.06 -13.30 -13.99
N ILE A 8 -6.80 -12.02 -13.74
CA ILE A 8 -7.65 -11.20 -12.87
C ILE A 8 -8.90 -10.69 -13.61
N LYS A 9 -8.84 -10.54 -14.94
CA LYS A 9 -9.98 -10.07 -15.73
C LYS A 9 -11.08 -11.10 -15.96
N GLU A 10 -10.77 -12.39 -15.95
CA GLU A 10 -11.73 -13.45 -16.24
C GLU A 10 -12.58 -13.88 -15.03
N ARG A 11 -12.23 -13.43 -13.81
CA ARG A 11 -13.03 -13.68 -12.60
C ARG A 11 -14.08 -12.60 -12.26
N LYS A 12 -14.49 -11.78 -13.22
CA LYS A 12 -15.72 -10.98 -13.08
C LYS A 12 -16.94 -11.89 -13.21
N GLY A 13 -17.12 -12.79 -12.26
CA GLY A 13 -18.38 -13.47 -12.02
C GLY A 13 -19.42 -12.44 -11.66
N HIS A 14 -20.48 -12.41 -12.44
CA HIS A 14 -21.69 -11.63 -12.25
C HIS A 14 -22.25 -11.86 -10.84
N ILE A 15 -22.11 -10.87 -9.95
CA ILE A 15 -22.77 -10.84 -8.64
C ILE A 15 -24.18 -10.32 -8.91
N PRO A 16 -25.24 -11.10 -8.67
CA PRO A 16 -26.59 -10.59 -8.82
C PRO A 16 -26.86 -9.49 -7.79
N MET A 17 -27.30 -8.33 -8.25
CA MET A 17 -27.85 -7.29 -7.40
C MET A 17 -29.14 -7.80 -6.79
N GLY A 18 -29.06 -8.25 -5.54
CA GLY A 18 -30.22 -8.46 -4.68
C GLY A 18 -30.42 -7.18 -3.87
N GLU A 19 -31.51 -6.48 -4.14
CA GLU A 19 -32.02 -5.39 -3.31
C GLU A 19 -32.38 -5.96 -1.93
N THR A 20 -31.59 -5.62 -0.93
CA THR A 20 -32.03 -5.71 0.48
C THR A 20 -31.82 -4.35 1.13
N SER A 21 -32.91 -3.63 1.25
CA SER A 21 -33.12 -2.49 2.11
C SER A 21 -32.92 -2.92 3.58
N GLY A 22 -31.67 -2.92 4.00
CA GLY A 22 -31.25 -3.06 5.38
C GLY A 22 -30.18 -1.99 5.62
N ASN A 23 -30.35 -1.23 6.69
CA ASN A 23 -29.42 -0.19 7.15
C ASN A 23 -28.08 -0.84 7.60
N ASN A 24 -27.36 -1.44 6.66
CA ASN A 24 -26.08 -2.10 6.88
C ASN A 24 -25.00 -1.01 6.89
N LYS A 25 -24.71 -0.49 8.08
CA LYS A 25 -23.58 0.40 8.32
C LYS A 25 -22.32 -0.31 7.78
N LYS A 26 -21.81 0.13 6.64
CA LYS A 26 -20.54 -0.40 6.11
C LYS A 26 -19.47 -0.27 7.17
N LYS A 27 -18.72 -1.33 7.37
CA LYS A 27 -17.58 -1.31 8.30
C LYS A 27 -16.49 -0.43 7.69
N HIS A 28 -16.12 0.61 8.41
CA HIS A 28 -15.06 1.54 7.98
C HIS A 28 -13.70 1.04 8.49
N ILE A 29 -12.69 1.09 7.63
CA ILE A 29 -11.29 0.82 7.98
C ILE A 29 -10.39 1.91 7.41
N CYS A 30 -9.35 2.27 8.18
CA CYS A 30 -8.34 3.24 7.81
C CYS A 30 -6.99 2.54 7.62
N ILE A 31 -6.40 2.65 6.42
CA ILE A 31 -5.16 1.99 6.04
C ILE A 31 -4.16 3.04 5.58
N ALA A 32 -2.92 3.01 6.11
CA ALA A 32 -1.84 3.83 5.58
C ALA A 32 -0.90 3.03 4.68
N MET A 33 -0.45 3.68 3.61
CA MET A 33 0.65 3.21 2.77
C MET A 33 1.95 3.89 3.23
N LEU A 34 2.91 3.08 3.65
CA LEU A 34 4.21 3.51 4.16
C LEU A 34 5.33 2.87 3.33
N ALA A 35 6.37 3.61 3.04
CA ALA A 35 7.47 3.09 2.25
C ALA A 35 8.74 3.92 2.40
N HIS A 36 9.89 3.31 2.12
CA HIS A 36 11.08 4.07 1.75
C HIS A 36 10.88 4.76 0.40
N VAL A 37 11.63 5.84 0.16
CA VAL A 37 11.63 6.56 -1.13
C VAL A 37 11.86 5.56 -2.27
N ASP A 38 11.18 5.76 -3.39
CA ASP A 38 11.26 4.94 -4.60
C ASP A 38 10.84 3.46 -4.45
N ALA A 39 10.33 3.02 -3.32
CA ALA A 39 9.82 1.64 -3.19
C ALA A 39 8.55 1.37 -4.01
N GLY A 40 7.92 2.41 -4.59
CA GLY A 40 6.74 2.30 -5.45
C GLY A 40 5.42 2.44 -4.68
N LYS A 41 5.41 3.16 -3.56
CA LYS A 41 4.23 3.44 -2.74
C LYS A 41 3.09 4.05 -3.54
N THR A 42 3.32 5.17 -4.22
CA THR A 42 2.30 5.87 -5.03
C THR A 42 1.79 4.99 -6.17
N THR A 43 2.66 4.24 -6.84
CA THR A 43 2.27 3.30 -7.91
C THR A 43 1.34 2.20 -7.38
N LEU A 44 1.62 1.66 -6.19
CA LEU A 44 0.76 0.66 -5.55
C LEU A 44 -0.59 1.26 -5.14
N SER A 45 -0.58 2.46 -4.55
CA SER A 45 -1.80 3.19 -4.18
C SER A 45 -2.69 3.46 -5.40
N GLU A 46 -2.13 3.94 -6.50
CA GLU A 46 -2.83 4.17 -7.77
C GLU A 46 -3.41 2.87 -8.34
N SER A 47 -2.64 1.78 -8.30
CA SER A 47 -3.11 0.46 -8.74
C SER A 47 -4.29 -0.02 -7.92
N LEU A 48 -4.27 0.16 -6.61
CA LEU A 48 -5.35 -0.19 -5.71
C LEU A 48 -6.61 0.63 -6.00
N LEU A 49 -6.48 1.96 -6.15
CA LEU A 49 -7.58 2.85 -6.49
C LEU A 49 -8.21 2.51 -7.85
N TYR A 50 -7.39 2.13 -8.83
CA TYR A 50 -7.86 1.67 -10.13
C TYR A 50 -8.64 0.36 -10.04
N LEU A 51 -8.12 -0.63 -9.30
CA LEU A 51 -8.77 -1.93 -9.11
C LEU A 51 -10.10 -1.80 -8.37
N CYS A 52 -10.19 -0.89 -7.41
CA CYS A 52 -11.44 -0.58 -6.68
C CYS A 52 -12.41 0.31 -7.49
N GLY A 53 -12.04 0.73 -8.69
CA GLY A 53 -12.88 1.56 -9.56
C GLY A 53 -13.02 3.01 -9.13
N LYS A 54 -12.18 3.46 -8.17
CA LYS A 54 -12.15 4.87 -7.73
C LYS A 54 -11.62 5.80 -8.80
N ILE A 55 -10.63 5.35 -9.57
CA ILE A 55 -10.07 6.06 -10.71
C ILE A 55 -10.25 5.24 -11.99
N ARG A 56 -10.42 5.92 -13.11
CA ARG A 56 -10.67 5.28 -14.43
C ARG A 56 -9.39 4.92 -15.16
N LYS A 57 -8.30 5.61 -14.86
CA LYS A 57 -6.99 5.44 -15.47
C LYS A 57 -5.95 5.51 -14.34
N MET A 58 -4.97 4.63 -14.37
CA MET A 58 -3.82 4.71 -13.46
C MET A 58 -2.95 5.90 -13.87
N GLY A 59 -2.71 6.80 -12.93
CA GLY A 59 -1.70 7.83 -13.06
C GLY A 59 -0.30 7.26 -12.85
N ARG A 60 0.71 7.96 -13.37
CA ARG A 60 2.12 7.60 -13.19
C ARG A 60 2.85 8.78 -12.58
N VAL A 61 3.65 8.50 -11.56
CA VAL A 61 4.48 9.53 -10.89
C VAL A 61 5.40 10.21 -11.90
N ASP A 62 6.02 9.42 -12.79
CA ASP A 62 6.94 9.90 -13.84
C ASP A 62 6.28 10.88 -14.83
N HIS A 63 4.95 10.80 -14.98
CA HIS A 63 4.17 11.65 -15.89
C HIS A 63 3.45 12.78 -15.15
N GLY A 64 3.52 12.82 -13.80
CA GLY A 64 2.86 13.82 -12.97
C GLY A 64 1.34 13.81 -13.05
N ASP A 65 0.72 12.68 -13.43
CA ASP A 65 -0.73 12.52 -13.59
C ASP A 65 -1.35 11.55 -12.54
N ALA A 66 -0.60 11.22 -11.50
CA ALA A 66 -1.09 10.40 -10.40
C ALA A 66 -2.21 11.12 -9.63
N TYR A 67 -3.30 10.41 -9.33
CA TYR A 67 -4.48 10.95 -8.62
C TYR A 67 -4.15 11.50 -7.23
N LEU A 68 -3.20 10.85 -6.56
CA LEU A 68 -2.74 11.28 -5.23
C LEU A 68 -1.69 12.38 -5.29
N ASP A 69 -1.03 12.64 -6.43
CA ASP A 69 -0.02 13.71 -6.58
C ASP A 69 -0.67 14.99 -7.13
N THR A 70 -1.32 15.74 -6.25
CA THR A 70 -2.11 16.94 -6.63
C THR A 70 -1.33 18.24 -6.57
N PHE A 71 -0.18 18.29 -5.91
CA PHE A 71 0.63 19.50 -5.79
C PHE A 71 1.77 19.53 -6.82
N ASP A 72 1.97 20.68 -7.48
CA ASP A 72 3.02 20.85 -8.51
C ASP A 72 4.42 20.55 -7.97
N LEU A 73 4.67 20.90 -6.70
CA LEU A 73 5.96 20.66 -6.02
C LEU A 73 6.23 19.15 -5.82
N GLU A 74 5.20 18.34 -5.60
CA GLU A 74 5.32 16.88 -5.49
C GLU A 74 5.56 16.25 -6.84
N ARG A 75 4.88 16.76 -7.88
CA ARG A 75 5.09 16.33 -9.28
C ARG A 75 6.50 16.62 -9.78
N GLU A 76 7.02 17.83 -9.51
CA GLU A 76 8.38 18.21 -9.92
C GLU A 76 9.47 17.38 -9.24
N ARG A 77 9.26 16.98 -8.00
CA ARG A 77 10.25 16.23 -7.21
C ARG A 77 10.02 14.72 -7.20
N GLY A 78 8.88 14.23 -7.68
CA GLY A 78 8.49 12.82 -7.64
C GLY A 78 8.32 12.25 -6.24
N ILE A 79 7.99 13.09 -5.25
CA ILE A 79 7.85 12.72 -3.84
C ILE A 79 6.55 13.23 -3.24
N THR A 80 5.96 12.47 -2.32
CA THR A 80 4.80 12.89 -1.53
C THR A 80 5.28 13.74 -0.35
N ILE A 81 4.78 14.97 -0.24
CA ILE A 81 5.13 15.93 0.82
C ILE A 81 4.05 15.96 1.91
N PHE A 82 2.77 15.85 1.52
CA PHE A 82 1.63 15.89 2.43
C PHE A 82 0.90 14.56 2.42
N SER A 83 0.36 14.18 3.59
CA SER A 83 -0.54 13.00 3.67
C SER A 83 -1.81 13.25 2.90
N LYS A 84 -2.15 12.33 2.00
CA LYS A 84 -3.34 12.39 1.17
C LYS A 84 -4.27 11.25 1.50
N GLN A 85 -5.56 11.46 1.30
CA GLN A 85 -6.56 10.43 1.57
C GLN A 85 -7.43 10.15 0.35
N ALA A 86 -7.79 8.89 0.18
CA ALA A 86 -8.80 8.44 -0.76
C ALA A 86 -9.77 7.51 -0.04
N VAL A 87 -11.07 7.76 -0.20
CA VAL A 87 -12.12 6.91 0.35
C VAL A 87 -12.79 6.15 -0.80
N PHE A 88 -12.91 4.83 -0.67
CA PHE A 88 -13.53 3.97 -1.67
C PHE A 88 -14.18 2.74 -1.05
N PRO A 89 -15.23 2.18 -1.68
CA PRO A 89 -15.85 0.94 -1.25
C PRO A 89 -15.02 -0.28 -1.70
N MET A 90 -14.93 -1.29 -0.84
CA MET A 90 -14.33 -2.58 -1.14
C MET A 90 -15.20 -3.70 -0.54
N GLY A 91 -16.12 -4.27 -1.33
CA GLY A 91 -17.13 -5.18 -0.82
C GLY A 91 -18.02 -4.49 0.23
N ASP A 92 -18.10 -5.09 1.41
CA ASP A 92 -18.89 -4.56 2.54
C ASP A 92 -18.13 -3.53 3.39
N LEU A 93 -16.90 -3.20 2.99
CA LEU A 93 -16.05 -2.23 3.69
C LEU A 93 -16.10 -0.87 2.99
N GLU A 94 -15.91 0.19 3.76
CA GLU A 94 -15.50 1.50 3.29
C GLU A 94 -14.07 1.74 3.74
N VAL A 95 -13.16 1.84 2.79
CA VAL A 95 -11.71 1.96 3.03
C VAL A 95 -11.30 3.42 2.89
N THR A 96 -10.67 3.96 3.92
CA THR A 96 -9.89 5.20 3.83
C THR A 96 -8.42 4.83 3.68
N LEU A 97 -7.86 5.12 2.52
CA LEU A 97 -6.45 4.97 2.22
C LEU A 97 -5.73 6.29 2.49
N LEU A 98 -4.71 6.25 3.35
CA LEU A 98 -3.82 7.38 3.62
C LEU A 98 -2.48 7.15 2.93
N ASP A 99 -2.12 8.01 1.99
CA ASP A 99 -0.81 8.04 1.37
C ASP A 99 0.09 9.00 2.16
N THR A 100 1.07 8.46 2.87
CA THR A 100 1.93 9.25 3.76
C THR A 100 3.24 9.61 3.08
N PRO A 101 3.86 10.78 3.43
CA PRO A 101 5.19 11.13 2.96
C PRO A 101 6.21 10.03 3.26
N GLY A 102 7.03 9.67 2.25
CA GLY A 102 8.10 8.67 2.40
C GLY A 102 9.37 9.20 3.08
N HIS A 103 9.44 10.49 3.42
CA HIS A 103 10.60 11.11 4.05
C HIS A 103 10.54 11.06 5.58
N VAL A 104 11.71 10.94 6.19
CA VAL A 104 11.94 10.60 7.61
C VAL A 104 11.66 11.72 8.58
N ASP A 105 11.20 12.86 8.14
CA ASP A 105 10.85 13.91 9.09
C ASP A 105 9.63 13.45 9.89
N PHE A 106 9.93 12.87 11.07
CA PHE A 106 8.95 12.50 12.09
C PHE A 106 8.19 13.74 12.52
N SER A 107 7.34 14.21 11.62
CA SER A 107 6.48 15.32 11.89
C SER A 107 5.37 14.86 12.83
N ALA A 108 4.88 15.79 13.63
CA ALA A 108 3.67 15.59 14.44
C ALA A 108 2.48 15.10 13.60
N GLU A 109 2.53 15.29 12.28
CA GLU A 109 1.57 14.80 11.30
C GLU A 109 1.60 13.26 11.15
N MET A 110 2.80 12.67 11.06
CA MET A 110 2.95 11.22 11.02
C MET A 110 2.38 10.58 12.29
N GLU A 111 2.71 11.10 13.47
CA GLU A 111 2.19 10.54 14.72
C GLU A 111 0.67 10.65 14.83
N ARG A 112 0.07 11.74 14.38
CA ARG A 112 -1.40 11.89 14.32
C ARG A 112 -2.02 10.90 13.36
N THR A 113 -1.39 10.68 12.22
CA THR A 113 -1.83 9.69 11.23
C THR A 113 -1.84 8.29 11.83
N LEU A 114 -0.77 7.90 12.54
CA LEU A 114 -0.68 6.57 13.15
C LEU A 114 -1.80 6.29 14.16
N GLN A 115 -2.28 7.31 14.89
CA GLN A 115 -3.33 7.13 15.90
C GLN A 115 -4.71 6.77 15.33
N VAL A 116 -4.94 7.01 14.05
CA VAL A 116 -6.24 6.74 13.40
C VAL A 116 -6.23 5.50 12.50
N LEU A 117 -5.10 4.79 12.43
CA LEU A 117 -4.95 3.62 11.56
C LEU A 117 -5.50 2.35 12.20
N ASP A 118 -6.23 1.58 11.41
CA ASP A 118 -6.57 0.19 11.72
C ASP A 118 -5.47 -0.76 11.23
N TYR A 119 -4.84 -0.45 10.08
CA TYR A 119 -3.80 -1.26 9.44
C TYR A 119 -2.79 -0.37 8.73
N ALA A 120 -1.60 -0.92 8.50
CA ALA A 120 -0.58 -0.32 7.64
C ALA A 120 -0.12 -1.31 6.56
N VAL A 121 0.17 -0.79 5.37
CA VAL A 121 0.88 -1.50 4.31
C VAL A 121 2.28 -0.91 4.19
N LEU A 122 3.28 -1.69 4.55
CA LEU A 122 4.69 -1.32 4.46
C LEU A 122 5.25 -1.86 3.12
N VAL A 123 5.53 -0.95 2.19
CA VAL A 123 6.05 -1.30 0.86
C VAL A 123 7.56 -1.33 0.89
N ILE A 124 8.14 -2.44 0.46
CA ILE A 124 9.59 -2.68 0.38
C ILE A 124 9.96 -2.96 -1.07
N SER A 125 11.02 -2.33 -1.57
CA SER A 125 11.59 -2.66 -2.88
C SER A 125 12.35 -3.97 -2.79
N GLY A 126 12.04 -4.92 -3.67
CA GLY A 126 12.72 -6.22 -3.73
C GLY A 126 14.20 -6.10 -4.08
N ALA A 127 14.56 -5.10 -4.88
CA ALA A 127 15.95 -4.85 -5.25
C ALA A 127 16.78 -4.25 -4.10
N ASP A 128 16.14 -3.42 -3.25
CA ASP A 128 16.86 -2.68 -2.20
C ASP A 128 16.79 -3.40 -0.83
N GLY A 129 15.83 -4.32 -0.65
CA GLY A 129 15.59 -5.00 0.61
C GLY A 129 15.14 -4.08 1.75
N VAL A 130 15.38 -4.51 2.99
CA VAL A 130 14.99 -3.73 4.19
C VAL A 130 16.00 -2.62 4.43
N GLN A 131 15.61 -1.39 4.16
CA GLN A 131 16.39 -0.18 4.38
C GLN A 131 16.31 0.32 5.83
N GLY A 132 17.25 1.17 6.26
CA GLY A 132 17.25 1.76 7.61
C GLY A 132 15.96 2.53 7.91
N HIS A 133 15.42 3.25 6.91
CA HIS A 133 14.16 3.94 7.03
C HIS A 133 12.97 2.98 7.21
N THR A 134 12.97 1.86 6.50
CA THR A 134 11.97 0.80 6.66
C THR A 134 11.95 0.27 8.09
N GLN A 135 13.11 0.06 8.69
CA GLN A 135 13.22 -0.37 10.09
C GLN A 135 12.68 0.69 11.06
N THR A 136 12.89 1.96 10.75
CA THR A 136 12.39 3.06 11.57
C THR A 136 10.87 3.14 11.52
N LEU A 137 10.28 3.00 10.33
CA LEU A 137 8.82 2.92 10.15
C LEU A 137 8.24 1.70 10.88
N TRP A 138 8.91 0.55 10.78
CA TRP A 138 8.51 -0.67 11.48
C TRP A 138 8.43 -0.47 13.00
N ARG A 139 9.48 0.09 13.61
CA ARG A 139 9.51 0.37 15.07
C ARG A 139 8.40 1.31 15.50
N LEU A 140 8.03 2.28 14.68
CA LEU A 140 6.89 3.15 14.94
C LEU A 140 5.59 2.37 14.92
N LEU A 141 5.35 1.59 13.87
CA LEU A 141 4.13 0.77 13.75
C LEU A 141 4.00 -0.20 14.93
N GLU A 142 5.10 -0.84 15.31
CA GLU A 142 5.16 -1.72 16.48
C GLU A 142 4.86 -0.96 17.78
N ARG A 143 5.45 0.23 17.98
CA ARG A 143 5.19 1.07 19.15
C ARG A 143 3.70 1.46 19.30
N TYR A 144 3.04 1.73 18.17
CA TYR A 144 1.62 2.06 18.14
C TYR A 144 0.72 0.82 18.01
N GLN A 145 1.30 -0.40 18.01
CA GLN A 145 0.60 -1.68 17.90
C GLN A 145 -0.31 -1.78 16.67
N ILE A 146 0.12 -1.20 15.56
CA ILE A 146 -0.63 -1.23 14.30
C ILE A 146 -0.31 -2.53 13.55
N PRO A 147 -1.32 -3.34 13.18
CA PRO A 147 -1.10 -4.52 12.34
C PRO A 147 -0.54 -4.11 10.97
N VAL A 148 0.50 -4.83 10.50
CA VAL A 148 1.25 -4.48 9.30
C VAL A 148 1.17 -5.57 8.26
N PHE A 149 0.79 -5.21 7.03
CA PHE A 149 1.00 -6.01 5.85
C PHE A 149 2.27 -5.53 5.13
N ILE A 150 3.20 -6.42 4.88
CA ILE A 150 4.41 -6.11 4.12
C ILE A 150 4.16 -6.46 2.66
N PHE A 151 4.34 -5.50 1.77
CA PHE A 151 4.26 -5.69 0.33
C PHE A 151 5.63 -5.51 -0.30
N ILE A 152 6.19 -6.58 -0.86
CA ILE A 152 7.47 -6.56 -1.56
C ILE A 152 7.20 -6.27 -3.04
N ASN A 153 7.60 -5.09 -3.47
CA ASN A 153 7.44 -4.58 -4.83
C ASN A 153 8.71 -4.78 -5.66
N LYS A 154 8.61 -4.60 -6.98
CA LYS A 154 9.74 -4.65 -7.92
C LYS A 154 10.48 -6.00 -7.94
N MET A 155 9.75 -7.10 -7.74
CA MET A 155 10.31 -8.45 -7.77
C MET A 155 10.73 -8.93 -9.17
N ASP A 156 10.43 -8.13 -10.19
CA ASP A 156 10.83 -8.35 -11.59
C ASP A 156 12.23 -7.80 -11.93
N GLN A 157 12.88 -7.11 -11.00
CA GLN A 157 14.24 -6.59 -11.20
C GLN A 157 15.28 -7.70 -11.06
N GLU A 158 16.37 -7.61 -11.86
CA GLU A 158 17.48 -8.55 -11.78
C GLU A 158 18.13 -8.57 -10.39
N GLY A 159 18.47 -9.76 -9.90
CA GLY A 159 19.10 -9.94 -8.60
C GLY A 159 18.15 -10.00 -7.43
N THR A 160 16.85 -9.94 -7.63
CA THR A 160 15.87 -10.16 -6.56
C THR A 160 15.72 -11.65 -6.26
N ASP A 161 15.88 -12.01 -4.98
CA ASP A 161 15.68 -13.36 -4.47
C ASP A 161 14.63 -13.32 -3.36
N LYS A 162 13.51 -14.01 -3.58
CA LYS A 162 12.39 -14.04 -2.65
C LYS A 162 12.78 -14.63 -1.28
N GLU A 163 13.54 -15.71 -1.27
CA GLU A 163 13.90 -16.39 -0.02
C GLU A 163 14.87 -15.57 0.80
N ALA A 164 15.89 -14.97 0.14
CA ALA A 164 16.83 -14.06 0.77
C ALA A 164 16.12 -12.82 1.34
N LEU A 165 15.16 -12.24 0.60
CA LEU A 165 14.36 -11.11 1.06
C LEU A 165 13.48 -11.47 2.26
N LEU A 166 12.83 -12.62 2.24
CA LEU A 166 12.01 -13.07 3.36
C LEU A 166 12.87 -13.30 4.61
N ALA A 167 14.07 -13.85 4.46
CA ALA A 167 15.03 -14.00 5.54
C ALA A 167 15.51 -12.64 6.09
N ASP A 168 15.75 -11.65 5.22
CA ASP A 168 16.14 -10.29 5.62
C ASP A 168 15.00 -9.58 6.36
N VAL A 169 13.76 -9.68 5.87
CA VAL A 169 12.55 -9.16 6.53
C VAL A 169 12.39 -9.78 7.93
N ARG A 170 12.48 -11.10 8.05
CA ARG A 170 12.39 -11.78 9.35
C ARG A 170 13.49 -11.36 10.33
N LYS A 171 14.70 -11.24 9.84
CA LYS A 171 15.86 -10.85 10.66
C LYS A 171 15.80 -9.41 11.15
N ARG A 172 15.36 -8.48 10.29
CA ARG A 172 15.45 -7.02 10.56
C ARG A 172 14.18 -6.40 11.09
N LEU A 173 13.01 -6.99 10.80
CA LEU A 173 11.73 -6.48 11.25
C LEU A 173 11.12 -7.39 12.30
N SER A 174 10.68 -8.61 11.95
CA SER A 174 10.11 -9.55 12.92
C SER A 174 10.19 -10.99 12.43
N GLU A 175 10.63 -11.90 13.29
CA GLU A 175 10.64 -13.35 13.03
C GLU A 175 9.24 -13.92 12.77
N ASN A 176 8.18 -13.24 13.24
CA ASN A 176 6.79 -13.64 13.09
C ASN A 176 6.18 -13.28 11.72
N CYS A 177 6.97 -12.80 10.77
CA CYS A 177 6.47 -12.50 9.43
C CYS A 177 6.07 -13.78 8.68
N ILE A 178 4.82 -13.82 8.20
CA ILE A 178 4.23 -14.94 7.46
C ILE A 178 4.13 -14.55 5.99
N ASP A 179 4.55 -15.46 5.10
CA ASP A 179 4.38 -15.31 3.66
C ASP A 179 2.98 -15.81 3.25
N PHE A 180 2.13 -14.91 2.77
CA PHE A 180 0.78 -15.22 2.29
C PHE A 180 0.74 -15.71 0.83
N THR A 181 1.85 -15.63 0.09
CA THR A 181 1.84 -15.96 -1.34
C THR A 181 1.83 -17.46 -1.60
N ASN A 182 2.21 -18.26 -0.61
CA ASN A 182 2.22 -19.73 -0.68
C ASN A 182 0.97 -20.39 -0.04
N GLY A 183 0.00 -19.60 0.41
CA GLY A 183 -1.19 -20.08 1.12
C GLY A 183 -2.35 -20.43 0.20
N GLN A 184 -2.13 -21.33 -0.78
CA GLN A 184 -3.19 -22.04 -1.50
C GLN A 184 -2.76 -23.49 -1.64
N GLU A 185 -2.92 -24.25 -0.60
CA GLU A 185 -3.23 -25.68 -0.65
C GLU A 185 -4.37 -25.96 0.31
#